data_d469dd78aa1c646b76b7bf13c20bff25
#
_entry.id   d469dd78aa1c646b76b7bf13c20bff25
#
_cell.length_a   1.000
_cell.length_b   1.000
_cell.length_c   1.000
_cell.angle_alpha   90.00
_cell.angle_beta   90.00
_cell.angle_gamma   90.00
#
_symmetry.space_group_name_H-M   'P 1'
#
loop_
_entity.id
_entity.type
_entity.pdbx_description
1 polymer ?
#
loop_
_entity_poly.entity_id
_entity_poly.type
_entity_poly.pdbx_seq_one_letter_code
_entity_poly.pdbx_strand_id
1 'polypeptide(L)'
;LTAQGTPMILGGDEFGFSRKGNNNPYCQDNEVSWLDWRLVERNKDFYAFVKEAIAFRKRHPILHQEKEFTMLDYRGYGYPDLSYHGKDAWRLDADRLSRQAGVMYCGRYAKKDREEDDSFLYLAYNMHWEAHEFALPALPAGMKWQEVCNTATAAGAEWFPPASGGQMASEEEQETDIRRKYPVRERSICILEGMALEKGSKGAKRGRKNRGRGRKTE
;
A
#
# COMPACT_ATOMS: atom_id res chain seq x y z
N LEU A 1 -4.85 6.24 -10.12
CA LEU A 1 -4.71 4.79 -10.32
C LEU A 1 -5.30 3.96 -9.16
N THR A 2 -5.46 4.55 -7.97
CA THR A 2 -6.09 3.92 -6.79
C THR A 2 -7.60 4.17 -6.69
N ALA A 3 -8.19 4.90 -7.61
CA ALA A 3 -9.64 5.12 -7.68
C ALA A 3 -10.37 3.81 -8.00
N GLN A 4 -11.61 3.68 -7.50
CA GLN A 4 -12.45 2.50 -7.72
C GLN A 4 -12.93 2.36 -9.16
N GLY A 5 -13.21 3.48 -9.84
CA GLY A 5 -13.61 3.48 -11.24
C GLY A 5 -12.46 3.21 -12.21
N THR A 6 -12.77 3.24 -13.50
CA THR A 6 -11.76 3.11 -14.55
C THR A 6 -10.88 4.36 -14.57
N PRO A 7 -9.56 4.23 -14.33
CA PRO A 7 -8.66 5.37 -14.35
C PRO A 7 -8.45 5.85 -15.80
N MET A 8 -8.40 7.16 -15.97
CA MET A 8 -8.05 7.79 -17.22
C MET A 8 -6.83 8.69 -17.01
N ILE A 9 -5.80 8.48 -17.81
CA ILE A 9 -4.56 9.28 -17.81
C ILE A 9 -4.42 9.88 -19.19
N LEU A 10 -4.19 11.19 -19.28
CA LEU A 10 -3.88 11.84 -20.54
C LEU A 10 -2.49 11.37 -21.01
N GLY A 11 -2.37 11.02 -22.29
CA GLY A 11 -1.07 10.60 -22.86
C GLY A 11 -0.02 11.70 -22.65
N GLY A 12 1.11 11.31 -22.04
CA GLY A 12 2.18 12.22 -21.67
C GLY A 12 2.24 12.57 -20.18
N ASP A 13 1.12 12.48 -19.46
CA ASP A 13 1.11 12.73 -18.00
C ASP A 13 2.03 11.75 -17.26
N GLU A 14 2.17 10.53 -17.76
CA GLU A 14 3.00 9.47 -17.18
C GLU A 14 4.50 9.78 -17.19
N PHE A 15 4.94 10.73 -18.01
CA PHE A 15 6.32 11.24 -18.00
C PHE A 15 6.41 12.76 -17.82
N GLY A 16 5.33 13.38 -17.31
CA GLY A 16 5.32 14.79 -16.91
C GLY A 16 5.28 15.76 -18.08
N PHE A 17 4.64 15.41 -19.19
CA PHE A 17 4.37 16.34 -20.27
C PHE A 17 3.51 17.52 -19.77
N SER A 18 3.82 18.72 -20.22
CA SER A 18 3.11 19.93 -19.83
C SER A 18 2.73 20.77 -21.05
N ARG A 19 1.51 21.21 -21.08
CA ARG A 19 0.99 22.18 -22.05
C ARG A 19 1.20 23.63 -21.63
N LYS A 20 2.11 23.88 -20.70
CA LYS A 20 2.48 25.21 -20.18
C LYS A 20 1.24 26.04 -19.74
N GLY A 21 0.24 25.37 -19.14
CA GLY A 21 -1.00 26.01 -18.66
C GLY A 21 -2.08 26.21 -19.72
N ASN A 22 -1.87 25.78 -20.97
CA ASN A 22 -2.91 25.80 -21.98
C ASN A 22 -3.90 24.65 -21.72
N ASN A 23 -5.13 24.98 -21.33
CA ASN A 23 -6.19 24.03 -21.03
C ASN A 23 -7.00 23.59 -22.25
N ASN A 24 -6.80 24.22 -23.41
CA ASN A 24 -7.52 23.89 -24.64
C ASN A 24 -6.59 23.95 -25.86
N PRO A 25 -5.77 22.91 -26.11
CA PRO A 25 -4.87 22.86 -27.27
C PRO A 25 -5.58 22.44 -28.56
N TYR A 26 -6.92 22.46 -28.61
CA TYR A 26 -7.71 22.10 -29.78
C TYR A 26 -7.25 22.87 -31.03
N CYS A 27 -7.10 22.20 -32.15
CA CYS A 27 -6.61 22.75 -33.40
C CYS A 27 -5.21 23.38 -33.36
N GLN A 28 -4.41 23.11 -32.33
CA GLN A 28 -3.03 23.60 -32.24
C GLN A 28 -2.06 22.49 -32.63
N ASP A 29 -1.60 22.52 -33.88
CA ASP A 29 -0.59 21.59 -34.40
C ASP A 29 0.81 22.18 -34.17
N ASN A 30 1.25 22.15 -32.91
CA ASN A 30 2.52 22.69 -32.46
C ASN A 30 3.03 22.00 -31.19
N GLU A 31 4.13 22.47 -30.63
CA GLU A 31 4.78 21.94 -29.42
C GLU A 31 3.90 21.87 -28.17
N VAL A 32 2.80 22.60 -28.12
CA VAL A 32 1.83 22.52 -27.01
C VAL A 32 1.03 21.23 -27.06
N SER A 33 0.85 20.64 -28.28
CA SER A 33 0.11 19.40 -28.48
C SER A 33 1.03 18.20 -28.75
N TRP A 34 2.22 18.44 -29.28
CA TRP A 34 3.15 17.35 -29.58
C TRP A 34 3.80 16.82 -28.32
N LEU A 35 3.82 15.48 -28.16
CA LEU A 35 4.47 14.83 -27.03
C LEU A 35 6.00 14.97 -27.13
N ASP A 36 6.63 15.53 -26.13
CA ASP A 36 8.09 15.58 -26.04
C ASP A 36 8.63 14.29 -25.41
N TRP A 37 8.97 13.31 -26.24
CA TRP A 37 9.48 12.01 -25.82
C TRP A 37 10.82 12.06 -25.06
N ARG A 38 11.56 13.18 -25.14
CA ARG A 38 12.79 13.39 -24.36
C ARG A 38 12.50 13.45 -22.86
N LEU A 39 11.26 13.76 -22.49
CA LEU A 39 10.82 13.77 -21.09
C LEU A 39 10.83 12.38 -20.45
N VAL A 40 10.73 11.31 -21.22
CA VAL A 40 10.84 9.93 -20.70
C VAL A 40 12.20 9.71 -20.03
N GLU A 41 13.29 10.14 -20.68
CA GLU A 41 14.63 10.05 -20.10
C GLU A 41 14.86 11.09 -19.00
N ARG A 42 14.37 12.30 -19.20
CA ARG A 42 14.55 13.39 -18.24
C ARG A 42 13.84 13.11 -16.91
N ASN A 43 12.64 12.54 -16.98
CA ASN A 43 11.76 12.25 -15.84
C ASN A 43 11.64 10.73 -15.62
N LYS A 44 12.71 9.98 -15.86
CA LYS A 44 12.73 8.51 -15.82
C LYS A 44 12.21 7.94 -14.49
N ASP A 45 12.54 8.60 -13.37
CA ASP A 45 12.14 8.14 -12.04
C ASP A 45 10.62 8.30 -11.83
N PHE A 46 10.06 9.44 -12.27
CA PHE A 46 8.63 9.65 -12.26
C PHE A 46 7.90 8.68 -13.21
N TYR A 47 8.45 8.47 -14.39
CA TYR A 47 7.89 7.49 -15.33
C TYR A 47 7.92 6.06 -14.76
N ALA A 48 9.01 5.67 -14.12
CA ALA A 48 9.11 4.38 -13.43
C ALA A 48 8.08 4.26 -12.29
N PHE A 49 7.88 5.33 -11.51
CA PHE A 49 6.86 5.38 -10.46
C PHE A 49 5.46 5.16 -11.02
N VAL A 50 5.10 5.83 -12.12
CA VAL A 50 3.78 5.66 -12.76
C VAL A 50 3.60 4.25 -13.33
N LYS A 51 4.63 3.68 -13.95
CA LYS A 51 4.61 2.29 -14.43
C LYS A 51 4.33 1.32 -13.27
N GLU A 52 4.99 1.50 -12.13
CA GLU A 52 4.78 0.64 -10.98
C GLU A 52 3.36 0.83 -10.38
N ALA A 53 2.84 2.06 -10.36
CA ALA A 53 1.46 2.31 -9.95
C ALA A 53 0.44 1.58 -10.82
N ILE A 54 0.68 1.53 -12.13
CA ILE A 54 -0.14 0.74 -13.08
C ILE A 54 -0.01 -0.76 -12.79
N ALA A 55 1.22 -1.24 -12.59
CA ALA A 55 1.50 -2.63 -12.27
C ALA A 55 0.87 -3.04 -10.94
N PHE A 56 0.95 -2.19 -9.93
CA PHE A 56 0.30 -2.39 -8.63
C PHE A 56 -1.21 -2.58 -8.80
N ARG A 57 -1.89 -1.66 -9.50
CA ARG A 57 -3.32 -1.79 -9.76
C ARG A 57 -3.67 -3.11 -10.47
N LYS A 58 -2.86 -3.53 -11.45
CA LYS A 58 -3.07 -4.80 -12.17
C LYS A 58 -2.89 -6.02 -11.29
N ARG A 59 -1.95 -5.98 -10.32
CA ARG A 59 -1.71 -7.08 -9.37
C ARG A 59 -2.82 -7.21 -8.33
N HIS A 60 -3.61 -6.16 -8.10
CA HIS A 60 -4.64 -6.13 -7.07
C HIS A 60 -6.04 -6.00 -7.66
N PRO A 61 -6.70 -7.14 -8.00
CA PRO A 61 -8.06 -7.16 -8.52
C PRO A 61 -9.08 -6.42 -7.65
N ILE A 62 -8.84 -6.34 -6.34
CA ILE A 62 -9.70 -5.58 -5.43
C ILE A 62 -9.80 -4.09 -5.81
N LEU A 63 -8.80 -3.52 -6.48
CA LEU A 63 -8.81 -2.11 -6.92
C LEU A 63 -9.58 -1.87 -8.22
N HIS A 64 -9.98 -2.94 -8.94
CA HIS A 64 -10.66 -2.82 -10.24
C HIS A 64 -11.82 -3.79 -10.39
N GLN A 65 -12.64 -3.87 -9.35
CA GLN A 65 -13.86 -4.67 -9.33
C GLN A 65 -14.86 -4.16 -10.36
N GLU A 66 -15.59 -5.07 -11.02
CA GLU A 66 -16.69 -4.74 -11.93
C GLU A 66 -17.94 -4.20 -11.20
N LYS A 67 -18.11 -4.61 -9.93
CA LYS A 67 -19.23 -4.20 -9.09
C LYS A 67 -18.79 -3.15 -8.09
N GLU A 68 -19.70 -2.25 -7.79
CA GLU A 68 -19.51 -1.26 -6.73
C GLU A 68 -19.34 -1.94 -5.37
N PHE A 69 -18.53 -1.33 -4.52
CA PHE A 69 -18.35 -1.76 -3.14
C PHE A 69 -19.61 -1.44 -2.32
N THR A 70 -19.95 -2.36 -1.43
CA THR A 70 -21.16 -2.25 -0.59
C THR A 70 -20.88 -1.62 0.76
N MET A 71 -19.60 -1.58 1.17
CA MET A 71 -19.13 -1.22 2.51
C MET A 71 -19.73 -2.10 3.62
N LEU A 72 -20.07 -3.33 3.28
CA LEU A 72 -20.66 -4.32 4.19
C LEU A 72 -19.83 -5.60 4.19
N ASP A 73 -19.87 -6.31 5.31
CA ASP A 73 -19.35 -7.68 5.40
C ASP A 73 -20.43 -8.70 4.98
N TYR A 74 -20.76 -8.72 3.70
CA TYR A 74 -21.81 -9.60 3.17
C TYR A 74 -21.38 -11.07 2.97
N ARG A 75 -20.11 -11.38 3.23
CA ARG A 75 -19.56 -12.73 3.16
C ARG A 75 -19.15 -13.32 4.52
N GLY A 76 -19.25 -12.53 5.59
CA GLY A 76 -18.87 -12.98 6.94
C GLY A 76 -17.35 -13.16 7.11
N TYR A 77 -16.54 -12.34 6.43
CA TYR A 77 -15.08 -12.39 6.53
C TYR A 77 -14.52 -11.65 7.76
N GLY A 78 -15.38 -10.98 8.52
CA GLY A 78 -15.02 -10.13 9.65
C GLY A 78 -14.60 -8.72 9.24
N TYR A 79 -14.66 -8.40 7.94
CA TYR A 79 -14.29 -7.10 7.35
C TYR A 79 -15.25 -6.76 6.22
N PRO A 80 -15.69 -5.49 6.09
CA PRO A 80 -16.39 -5.04 4.90
C PRO A 80 -15.45 -5.09 3.68
N ASP A 81 -16.03 -5.15 2.49
CA ASP A 81 -15.29 -5.12 1.22
C ASP A 81 -14.46 -3.84 1.07
N LEU A 82 -15.01 -2.72 1.53
CA LEU A 82 -14.37 -1.40 1.61
C LEU A 82 -14.71 -0.75 2.94
N SER A 83 -13.76 -0.04 3.55
CA SER A 83 -14.01 0.80 4.72
C SER A 83 -13.19 2.08 4.71
N TYR A 84 -13.73 3.12 5.37
CA TYR A 84 -13.08 4.40 5.52
C TYR A 84 -12.64 4.61 6.97
N HIS A 85 -11.48 5.24 7.12
CA HIS A 85 -10.81 5.47 8.39
C HIS A 85 -10.29 6.91 8.44
N GLY A 86 -10.05 7.40 9.64
CA GLY A 86 -9.43 8.70 9.87
C GLY A 86 -8.29 8.56 10.85
N LYS A 87 -8.22 9.51 11.78
CA LYS A 87 -7.31 9.47 12.93
C LYS A 87 -7.49 8.20 13.77
N ASP A 88 -8.76 7.74 13.87
CA ASP A 88 -9.12 6.49 14.53
C ASP A 88 -9.53 5.45 13.49
N ALA A 89 -9.14 4.18 13.71
CA ALA A 89 -9.57 3.09 12.84
C ALA A 89 -11.09 2.92 12.88
N TRP A 90 -11.69 2.57 11.76
CA TRP A 90 -13.14 2.36 11.59
C TRP A 90 -14.01 3.61 11.75
N ARG A 91 -13.38 4.77 11.84
CA ARG A 91 -14.08 6.05 11.96
C ARG A 91 -13.47 7.07 11.03
N LEU A 92 -14.22 7.46 10.01
CA LEU A 92 -13.86 8.59 9.16
C LEU A 92 -14.25 9.88 9.90
N ASP A 93 -13.29 10.77 10.05
CA ASP A 93 -13.57 12.13 10.47
C ASP A 93 -14.13 12.90 9.27
N ALA A 94 -15.42 13.20 9.33
CA ALA A 94 -16.14 13.89 8.24
C ALA A 94 -15.95 15.41 8.27
N ASP A 95 -15.06 15.93 9.11
CA ASP A 95 -14.73 17.35 9.10
C ASP A 95 -14.09 17.71 7.77
N ARG A 96 -14.67 18.72 7.10
CA ARG A 96 -14.18 19.24 5.81
C ARG A 96 -12.75 19.79 5.88
N LEU A 97 -12.26 20.08 7.07
CA LEU A 97 -10.91 20.61 7.30
C LEU A 97 -9.87 19.51 7.51
N SER A 98 -10.28 18.28 7.78
CA SER A 98 -9.33 17.18 8.07
C SER A 98 -8.39 16.90 6.91
N ARG A 99 -8.87 16.98 5.67
CA ARG A 99 -8.11 16.73 4.42
C ARG A 99 -7.32 15.41 4.43
N GLN A 100 -7.79 14.46 5.20
CA GLN A 100 -7.15 13.15 5.39
C GLN A 100 -8.19 12.05 5.36
N ALA A 101 -7.83 10.92 4.77
CA ALA A 101 -8.67 9.75 4.73
C ALA A 101 -7.82 8.49 4.61
N GLY A 102 -8.14 7.47 5.42
CA GLY A 102 -7.68 6.11 5.23
C GLY A 102 -8.74 5.30 4.51
N VAL A 103 -8.34 4.50 3.55
CA VAL A 103 -9.23 3.61 2.81
C VAL A 103 -8.68 2.20 2.90
N MET A 104 -9.45 1.27 3.48
CA MET A 104 -9.07 -0.14 3.54
C MET A 104 -9.92 -0.96 2.59
N TYR A 105 -9.26 -1.78 1.80
CA TYR A 105 -9.86 -2.81 0.95
C TYR A 105 -9.60 -4.18 1.56
N CYS A 106 -10.63 -4.98 1.73
CA CYS A 106 -10.50 -6.37 2.13
C CYS A 106 -10.30 -7.26 0.89
N GLY A 107 -9.07 -7.69 0.65
CA GLY A 107 -8.74 -8.47 -0.55
C GLY A 107 -9.47 -9.80 -0.67
N ARG A 108 -10.04 -10.33 0.43
CA ARG A 108 -10.87 -11.55 0.40
C ARG A 108 -12.10 -11.47 -0.51
N TYR A 109 -12.48 -10.26 -0.91
CA TYR A 109 -13.59 -10.03 -1.86
C TYR A 109 -13.17 -10.11 -3.33
N ALA A 110 -11.86 -10.24 -3.60
CA ALA A 110 -11.30 -10.40 -4.94
C ALA A 110 -10.33 -11.56 -5.01
N LYS A 111 -10.14 -12.13 -6.20
CA LYS A 111 -9.20 -13.21 -6.44
C LYS A 111 -8.09 -12.76 -7.37
N LYS A 112 -6.83 -13.01 -6.98
CA LYS A 112 -5.66 -12.84 -7.87
C LYS A 112 -5.65 -13.90 -8.95
N ASP A 113 -6.04 -15.13 -8.55
CA ASP A 113 -6.27 -16.25 -9.44
C ASP A 113 -7.46 -17.11 -8.92
N ARG A 114 -7.58 -18.37 -9.36
CA ARG A 114 -8.72 -19.23 -8.98
C ARG A 114 -8.77 -19.56 -7.49
N GLU A 115 -7.65 -19.58 -6.81
CA GLU A 115 -7.53 -20.06 -5.42
C GLU A 115 -7.05 -18.96 -4.45
N GLU A 116 -6.24 -18.02 -4.92
CA GLU A 116 -5.60 -17.02 -4.07
C GLU A 116 -6.47 -15.75 -3.94
N ASP A 117 -6.81 -15.41 -2.69
CA ASP A 117 -7.43 -14.12 -2.38
C ASP A 117 -6.44 -12.99 -2.64
N ASP A 118 -6.97 -11.81 -2.98
CA ASP A 118 -6.14 -10.61 -3.02
C ASP A 118 -5.72 -10.20 -1.60
N SER A 119 -4.73 -9.34 -1.51
CA SER A 119 -4.21 -8.81 -0.25
C SER A 119 -5.15 -7.75 0.35
N PHE A 120 -5.13 -7.60 1.67
CA PHE A 120 -5.65 -6.39 2.29
C PHE A 120 -4.80 -5.20 1.87
N LEU A 121 -5.45 -4.11 1.50
CA LEU A 121 -4.76 -2.86 1.15
C LEU A 121 -5.27 -1.74 2.04
N TYR A 122 -4.36 -0.90 2.53
CA TYR A 122 -4.70 0.33 3.23
C TYR A 122 -4.01 1.50 2.56
N LEU A 123 -4.79 2.48 2.14
CA LEU A 123 -4.33 3.68 1.46
C LEU A 123 -4.56 4.88 2.39
N ALA A 124 -3.48 5.48 2.86
CA ALA A 124 -3.52 6.67 3.70
C ALA A 124 -3.29 7.92 2.84
N TYR A 125 -4.30 8.75 2.72
CA TYR A 125 -4.26 10.03 2.01
C TYR A 125 -4.13 11.15 3.02
N ASN A 126 -3.00 11.83 3.05
CA ASN A 126 -2.81 13.06 3.80
C ASN A 126 -2.64 14.24 2.85
N MET A 127 -3.74 14.95 2.55
CA MET A 127 -3.73 16.15 1.72
C MET A 127 -3.60 17.43 2.55
N HIS A 128 -3.35 17.30 3.85
CA HIS A 128 -3.08 18.41 4.76
C HIS A 128 -1.64 18.92 4.58
N TRP A 129 -1.35 20.10 5.09
CA TRP A 129 0.02 20.69 5.07
C TRP A 129 0.87 20.29 6.27
N GLU A 130 0.35 19.48 7.18
CA GLU A 130 1.02 18.90 8.32
C GLU A 130 1.03 17.39 8.25
N ALA A 131 2.02 16.76 8.88
CA ALA A 131 2.04 15.32 9.05
C ALA A 131 0.91 14.86 10.00
N HIS A 132 0.27 13.76 9.70
CA HIS A 132 -0.79 13.17 10.51
C HIS A 132 -0.55 11.69 10.76
N GLU A 133 -1.07 11.22 11.91
CA GLU A 133 -1.06 9.81 12.27
C GLU A 133 -2.39 9.16 11.90
N PHE A 134 -2.32 8.01 11.28
CA PHE A 134 -3.46 7.17 10.91
C PHE A 134 -3.48 5.92 11.78
N ALA A 135 -4.60 5.64 12.44
CA ALA A 135 -4.77 4.37 13.12
C ALA A 135 -5.06 3.27 12.09
N LEU A 136 -4.20 2.25 12.06
CA LEU A 136 -4.35 1.13 11.15
C LEU A 136 -5.36 0.12 11.73
N PRO A 137 -6.33 -0.36 10.92
CA PRO A 137 -7.20 -1.47 11.31
C PRO A 137 -6.38 -2.73 11.60
N ALA A 138 -6.80 -3.49 12.60
CA ALA A 138 -6.20 -4.79 12.87
C ALA A 138 -6.41 -5.73 11.68
N LEU A 139 -5.38 -6.45 11.29
CA LEU A 139 -5.45 -7.53 10.31
C LEU A 139 -5.83 -8.87 10.97
N PRO A 140 -6.23 -9.87 10.20
CA PRO A 140 -6.36 -11.24 10.68
C PRO A 140 -5.09 -11.73 11.38
N ALA A 141 -5.23 -12.63 12.35
CA ALA A 141 -4.08 -13.23 13.04
C ALA A 141 -3.07 -13.83 12.04
N GLY A 142 -1.80 -13.61 12.30
CA GLY A 142 -0.71 -14.07 11.43
C GLY A 142 -0.43 -13.16 10.23
N MET A 143 -0.98 -11.96 10.20
CA MET A 143 -0.69 -10.94 9.19
C MET A 143 -0.16 -9.65 9.83
N LYS A 144 0.57 -8.87 9.04
CA LYS A 144 1.06 -7.53 9.38
C LYS A 144 0.88 -6.57 8.22
N TRP A 145 0.74 -5.29 8.51
CA TRP A 145 0.83 -4.25 7.51
C TRP A 145 2.29 -4.04 7.08
N GLN A 146 2.51 -3.89 5.79
CA GLN A 146 3.80 -3.55 5.21
C GLN A 146 3.63 -2.38 4.26
N GLU A 147 4.47 -1.35 4.39
CA GLU A 147 4.49 -0.25 3.44
C GLU A 147 5.02 -0.73 2.09
N VAL A 148 4.27 -0.45 1.03
CA VAL A 148 4.63 -0.80 -0.36
C VAL A 148 4.76 0.42 -1.26
N CYS A 149 4.23 1.57 -0.85
CA CYS A 149 4.41 2.83 -1.55
C CYS A 149 4.36 4.00 -0.57
N ASN A 150 5.25 4.97 -0.77
CA ASN A 150 5.24 6.23 -0.06
C ASN A 150 5.63 7.36 -1.02
N THR A 151 4.79 8.38 -1.14
CA THR A 151 5.03 9.49 -2.06
C THR A 151 5.85 10.62 -1.44
N ALA A 152 6.31 10.51 -0.20
CA ALA A 152 7.07 11.50 0.53
C ALA A 152 8.24 10.92 1.32
N THR A 153 9.03 10.04 0.71
CA THR A 153 10.30 9.60 1.30
C THR A 153 11.38 10.69 1.16
N ALA A 154 12.52 10.51 1.81
CA ALA A 154 13.66 11.42 1.65
C ALA A 154 14.21 11.43 0.21
N ALA A 155 14.03 10.35 -0.54
CA ALA A 155 14.44 10.21 -1.94
C ALA A 155 13.34 10.63 -2.93
N GLY A 156 12.13 10.93 -2.45
CA GLY A 156 10.98 11.28 -3.27
C GLY A 156 9.87 10.24 -3.18
N ALA A 157 9.11 10.05 -4.25
CA ALA A 157 8.07 9.04 -4.30
C ALA A 157 8.68 7.65 -4.63
N GLU A 158 8.43 6.67 -3.77
CA GLU A 158 9.05 5.34 -3.88
C GLU A 158 8.01 4.22 -3.78
N TRP A 159 8.30 3.14 -4.51
CA TRP A 159 7.69 1.82 -4.34
C TRP A 159 8.68 0.87 -3.71
N PHE A 160 8.22 0.11 -2.73
CA PHE A 160 9.03 -0.87 -2.03
C PHE A 160 8.64 -2.29 -2.47
N PRO A 161 9.59 -3.11 -2.93
CA PRO A 161 9.28 -4.51 -3.24
C PRO A 161 8.86 -5.26 -1.96
N PRO A 162 7.99 -6.27 -2.06
CA PRO A 162 7.44 -6.99 -0.90
C PRO A 162 8.48 -7.59 0.06
N ALA A 163 9.69 -7.89 -0.44
CA ALA A 163 10.78 -8.47 0.36
C ALA A 163 11.69 -7.43 1.04
N SER A 164 11.62 -6.15 0.62
CA SER A 164 12.54 -5.10 1.11
C SER A 164 11.92 -4.18 2.15
N GLY A 165 10.73 -4.49 2.65
CA GLY A 165 9.96 -3.76 3.66
C GLY A 165 10.53 -2.42 4.09
N GLY A 166 9.92 -1.31 3.67
CA GLY A 166 10.22 -0.01 4.28
C GLY A 166 10.16 -0.14 5.80
N GLN A 167 10.98 0.63 6.51
CA GLN A 167 11.17 0.53 7.97
C GLN A 167 9.85 0.33 8.72
N MET A 168 9.62 -0.91 9.11
CA MET A 168 8.58 -1.26 10.06
C MET A 168 9.16 -1.15 11.46
N ALA A 169 8.36 -0.68 12.40
CA ALA A 169 8.66 -0.80 13.82
C ALA A 169 9.09 -2.24 14.17
N SER A 170 10.05 -2.38 15.08
CA SER A 170 10.64 -3.65 15.49
C SER A 170 9.58 -4.69 15.84
N GLU A 171 9.90 -5.98 15.68
CA GLU A 171 8.97 -7.10 15.94
C GLU A 171 8.38 -7.07 17.35
N GLU A 172 9.09 -6.53 18.35
CA GLU A 172 8.63 -6.38 19.73
C GLU A 172 7.51 -5.33 19.90
N GLU A 173 7.42 -4.34 18.99
CA GLU A 173 6.32 -3.36 18.99
C GLU A 173 5.05 -3.89 18.30
N GLN A 174 5.09 -5.07 17.71
CA GLN A 174 4.00 -5.61 16.88
C GLN A 174 2.90 -6.32 17.70
N GLU A 175 3.15 -6.73 18.94
CA GLU A 175 2.29 -7.68 19.63
C GLU A 175 1.25 -7.04 20.59
N THR A 176 1.31 -5.76 20.89
CA THR A 176 0.58 -5.22 22.06
C THR A 176 -0.30 -4.00 21.85
N ASP A 177 -0.46 -3.38 20.67
CA ASP A 177 -1.28 -2.17 20.64
C ASP A 177 -2.31 -2.09 19.50
N ILE A 178 -3.61 -2.18 19.90
CA ILE A 178 -4.80 -1.85 19.12
C ILE A 178 -4.80 -0.37 18.65
N ARG A 179 -3.83 0.42 19.07
CA ARG A 179 -3.69 1.86 18.81
C ARG A 179 -2.54 2.19 17.86
N ARG A 180 -2.14 1.28 16.98
CA ARG A 180 -1.04 1.56 16.04
C ARG A 180 -1.37 2.75 15.16
N LYS A 181 -0.62 3.79 15.36
CA LYS A 181 -0.67 4.99 14.55
C LYS A 181 0.49 4.97 13.55
N TYR A 182 0.16 5.14 12.30
CA TYR A 182 1.09 5.18 11.20
C TYR A 182 1.28 6.63 10.74
N PRO A 183 2.51 7.19 10.81
CA PRO A 183 2.75 8.58 10.44
C PRO A 183 2.79 8.72 8.91
N VAL A 184 2.01 9.67 8.40
CA VAL A 184 1.98 10.04 6.99
C VAL A 184 2.35 11.52 6.87
N ARG A 185 3.38 11.82 6.09
CA ARG A 185 3.83 13.19 5.87
C ARG A 185 2.76 14.04 5.21
N GLU A 186 2.95 15.34 5.28
CA GLU A 186 2.11 16.32 4.60
C GLU A 186 2.07 16.07 3.08
N ARG A 187 0.91 16.32 2.47
CA ARG A 187 0.69 16.24 1.02
C ARG A 187 1.18 14.95 0.40
N SER A 188 0.95 13.82 1.09
CA SER A 188 1.45 12.53 0.66
C SER A 188 0.41 11.41 0.76
N ILE A 189 0.74 10.33 0.09
CA ILE A 189 -0.03 9.08 0.09
C ILE A 189 0.93 7.96 0.47
N CYS A 190 0.49 7.12 1.41
CA CYS A 190 1.15 5.87 1.71
C CYS A 190 0.22 4.70 1.42
N ILE A 191 0.75 3.63 0.87
CA ILE A 191 0.03 2.39 0.61
C ILE A 191 0.68 1.29 1.43
N LEU A 192 -0.14 0.60 2.22
CA LEU A 192 0.26 -0.57 2.98
C LEU A 192 -0.48 -1.80 2.46
N GLU A 193 0.22 -2.91 2.41
CA GLU A 193 -0.31 -4.22 2.04
C GLU A 193 -0.27 -5.16 3.26
N GLY A 194 -1.34 -5.92 3.47
CA GLY A 194 -1.41 -6.95 4.50
C GLY A 194 -0.65 -8.19 4.06
N MET A 195 0.47 -8.46 4.72
CA MET A 195 1.36 -9.59 4.43
C MET A 195 1.30 -10.65 5.51
N ALA A 196 1.43 -11.93 5.14
CA ALA A 196 1.57 -13.00 6.11
C ALA A 196 2.87 -12.85 6.91
N LEU A 197 2.82 -13.10 8.20
CA LEU A 197 4.03 -13.20 9.02
C LEU A 197 4.81 -14.45 8.59
N GLU A 198 6.09 -14.28 8.31
CA GLU A 198 6.97 -15.43 8.07
C GLU A 198 7.00 -16.30 9.33
N LYS A 199 6.68 -17.58 9.18
CA LYS A 199 6.87 -18.56 10.25
C LYS A 199 8.37 -18.65 10.49
N GLY A 200 8.86 -17.98 11.54
CA GLY A 200 10.26 -18.07 11.94
C GLY A 200 10.68 -19.53 12.00
N SER A 201 11.73 -19.89 11.29
CA SER A 201 12.34 -21.20 11.35
C SER A 201 12.83 -21.40 12.77
N LYS A 202 12.03 -22.04 13.64
CA LYS A 202 12.47 -22.46 14.96
C LYS A 202 13.65 -23.41 14.76
N GLY A 203 14.84 -22.89 15.01
CA GLY A 203 16.10 -23.59 14.93
C GLY A 203 16.07 -24.94 15.61
N ALA A 204 16.12 -25.97 14.83
CA ALA A 204 16.44 -27.31 15.26
C ALA A 204 17.91 -27.34 15.69
N LYS A 205 18.21 -27.14 16.98
CA LYS A 205 19.43 -27.59 17.61
C LYS A 205 19.20 -27.74 19.12
N ARG A 206 18.54 -28.80 19.53
CA ARG A 206 18.79 -29.43 20.82
C ARG A 206 19.79 -30.54 20.60
N GLY A 207 21.08 -30.24 20.76
CA GLY A 207 22.15 -31.21 20.81
C GLY A 207 21.91 -32.20 21.93
N ARG A 208 21.79 -33.45 21.57
CA ARG A 208 21.75 -34.61 22.47
C ARG A 208 23.10 -34.74 23.14
N LYS A 209 23.24 -34.24 24.38
CA LYS A 209 24.41 -34.58 25.23
C LYS A 209 24.33 -36.04 25.60
N ASN A 210 25.19 -36.85 24.97
CA ASN A 210 25.44 -38.24 25.29
C ASN A 210 26.21 -38.33 26.63
N ARG A 211 25.54 -38.74 27.72
CA ARG A 211 26.18 -39.06 28.98
C ARG A 211 26.75 -40.46 28.85
N GLY A 212 28.03 -40.57 28.57
CA GLY A 212 28.81 -41.81 28.72
C GLY A 212 28.85 -42.23 30.19
N ARG A 213 28.24 -43.36 30.50
CA ARG A 213 28.44 -44.07 31.76
C ARG A 213 29.82 -44.73 31.73
N GLY A 214 30.75 -44.24 32.52
CA GLY A 214 31.95 -44.97 32.85
C GLY A 214 31.62 -46.12 33.78
N ARG A 215 31.93 -47.35 33.32
CA ARG A 215 32.00 -48.56 34.13
C ARG A 215 33.39 -48.59 34.76
N LYS A 216 33.50 -48.58 36.08
CA LYS A 216 34.68 -49.04 36.84
C LYS A 216 34.50 -50.51 37.04
N THR A 217 35.51 -51.26 36.68
CA THR A 217 35.83 -52.59 37.21
C THR A 217 37.25 -52.55 37.70
N GLU A 218 37.40 -52.96 38.88
CA GLU A 218 38.60 -53.41 39.65
C GLU A 218 39.96 -53.25 39.00
#